data_6217b90024366071af7ecf5fc017eb90
#
_entry.id   6217b90024366071af7ecf5fc017eb90
#
_cell.length_a   1.000
_cell.length_b   1.000
_cell.length_c   1.000
_cell.angle_alpha   90.00
_cell.angle_beta   90.00
_cell.angle_gamma   90.00
#
_symmetry.space_group_name_H-M   'P 1'
#
loop_
_entity.id
_entity.type
_entity.pdbx_description
1 polymer ?
#
loop_
_entity_poly.entity_id
_entity_poly.type
_entity_poly.pdbx_seq_one_letter_code
_entity_poly.pdbx_strand_id
1 'polypeptide(L)'
;MKVINISFLCGLLFQSMLFGQKLTDVDGKSYSIATIKGYQWMTTNLAVKRFKNGEKIMQAQSQEEWKYAAANRIAAWCYYADETGVDMTTILYNWYAVSDKRGLAPSGTHIPSFGEWSALAKNLGGIEVAGGILKSKTGWETSQHLIADPANTFNAKPVGSRYIYLDASANWLDGKSKGKYTNFWTRSSINNDTNSEHAHRMGLAYDVDYLIDDLDGSAESILNAKGNGFSVRCVVDVLP
;
A
#
# COMPACT_ATOMS: atom_id res chain seq x y z
N MET A 1 -36.26 62.90 15.30
CA MET A 1 -34.96 62.32 15.41
C MET A 1 -35.09 60.78 15.31
N LYS A 2 -34.76 60.20 14.19
CA LYS A 2 -34.72 58.73 13.99
C LYS A 2 -33.30 58.24 14.17
N VAL A 3 -33.09 57.40 15.16
CA VAL A 3 -31.79 56.76 15.41
C VAL A 3 -31.71 55.53 14.52
N ILE A 4 -30.74 55.51 13.61
CA ILE A 4 -30.44 54.36 12.76
C ILE A 4 -29.39 53.53 13.49
N ASN A 5 -29.80 52.33 13.93
CA ASN A 5 -28.87 51.32 14.46
C ASN A 5 -28.21 50.57 13.29
N ILE A 6 -26.95 50.80 13.08
CA ILE A 6 -26.11 50.03 12.15
C ILE A 6 -25.48 48.89 12.94
N SER A 7 -26.04 47.68 12.82
CA SER A 7 -25.41 46.45 13.31
C SER A 7 -24.31 46.01 12.34
N PHE A 8 -23.06 46.21 12.73
CA PHE A 8 -21.93 45.63 12.03
C PHE A 8 -21.88 44.10 12.27
N LEU A 9 -22.29 43.34 11.26
CA LEU A 9 -22.13 41.89 11.25
C LEU A 9 -20.69 41.59 10.82
N CYS A 10 -19.80 41.37 11.80
CA CYS A 10 -18.41 40.94 11.57
C CYS A 10 -18.44 39.47 11.20
N GLY A 11 -18.52 39.17 9.92
CA GLY A 11 -18.37 37.81 9.38
C GLY A 11 -16.89 37.38 9.49
N LEU A 12 -16.59 36.60 10.52
CA LEU A 12 -15.32 35.88 10.60
C LEU A 12 -15.30 34.82 9.48
N LEU A 13 -14.69 35.18 8.37
CA LEU A 13 -14.24 34.22 7.37
C LEU A 13 -13.16 33.33 8.00
N PHE A 14 -13.55 32.17 8.53
CA PHE A 14 -12.64 31.08 8.81
C PHE A 14 -12.12 30.59 7.47
N GLN A 15 -11.08 31.21 6.95
CA GLN A 15 -10.26 30.65 5.89
C GLN A 15 -9.51 29.47 6.53
N SER A 16 -10.10 28.27 6.44
CA SER A 16 -9.39 27.03 6.76
C SER A 16 -8.19 26.94 5.81
N MET A 17 -7.01 27.36 6.30
CA MET A 17 -5.76 27.02 5.65
C MET A 17 -5.71 25.49 5.58
N LEU A 18 -5.97 24.92 4.40
CA LEU A 18 -5.61 23.55 4.07
C LEU A 18 -4.06 23.45 4.07
N PHE A 19 -3.45 23.47 5.24
CA PHE A 19 -2.15 22.88 5.40
C PHE A 19 -2.36 21.39 5.14
N GLY A 20 -1.80 20.88 4.04
CA GLY A 20 -1.85 19.48 3.72
C GLY A 20 -1.46 18.65 4.95
N GLN A 21 -2.42 17.91 5.49
CA GLN A 21 -2.25 17.16 6.73
C GLN A 21 -1.11 16.17 6.51
N LYS A 22 0.02 16.38 7.18
CA LYS A 22 1.21 15.57 7.05
C LYS A 22 1.05 14.38 7.97
N LEU A 23 0.76 13.21 7.39
CA LEU A 23 0.71 11.97 8.12
C LEU A 23 2.14 11.57 8.53
N THR A 24 2.36 11.25 9.80
CA THR A 24 3.67 10.83 10.31
C THR A 24 3.52 9.51 11.05
N ASP A 25 4.44 8.57 10.80
CA ASP A 25 4.50 7.29 11.50
C ASP A 25 5.29 7.37 12.82
N VAL A 26 5.35 6.25 13.53
CA VAL A 26 6.04 6.13 14.83
C VAL A 26 7.56 6.28 14.72
N ASP A 27 8.14 6.06 13.54
CA ASP A 27 9.56 6.29 13.26
C ASP A 27 9.86 7.75 12.86
N GLY A 28 8.83 8.63 12.81
CA GLY A 28 8.96 10.04 12.45
C GLY A 28 8.97 10.30 10.94
N LYS A 29 8.74 9.26 10.11
CA LYS A 29 8.64 9.44 8.66
C LYS A 29 7.30 10.02 8.29
N SER A 30 7.33 11.03 7.42
CA SER A 30 6.13 11.70 6.94
C SER A 30 5.72 11.19 5.56
N TYR A 31 4.40 11.14 5.34
CA TYR A 31 3.77 10.67 4.11
C TYR A 31 2.83 11.72 3.54
N SER A 32 2.85 11.88 2.23
CA SER A 32 1.88 12.71 1.53
C SER A 32 0.59 11.94 1.33
N ILE A 33 -0.54 12.67 1.38
CA ILE A 33 -1.88 12.16 1.20
C ILE A 33 -2.51 12.85 -0.01
N ALA A 34 -3.29 12.12 -0.76
CA ALA A 34 -4.12 12.66 -1.83
C ALA A 34 -5.54 12.10 -1.76
N THR A 35 -6.51 12.93 -2.13
CA THR A 35 -7.88 12.50 -2.29
C THR A 35 -8.05 11.87 -3.67
N ILE A 36 -8.41 10.59 -3.68
CA ILE A 36 -8.65 9.81 -4.89
C ILE A 36 -10.09 9.30 -4.82
N LYS A 37 -10.96 9.85 -5.68
CA LYS A 37 -12.38 9.45 -5.74
C LYS A 37 -13.08 9.42 -4.39
N GLY A 38 -12.84 10.43 -3.56
CA GLY A 38 -13.48 10.60 -2.25
C GLY A 38 -12.77 9.94 -1.06
N TYR A 39 -11.76 9.12 -1.30
CA TYR A 39 -10.94 8.53 -0.25
C TYR A 39 -9.57 9.20 -0.17
N GLN A 40 -9.04 9.37 1.03
CA GLN A 40 -7.69 9.90 1.22
C GLN A 40 -6.68 8.77 1.35
N TRP A 41 -5.79 8.66 0.37
CA TRP A 41 -4.77 7.63 0.27
C TRP A 41 -3.37 8.19 0.46
N MET A 42 -2.49 7.42 1.08
CA MET A 42 -1.06 7.67 0.99
C MET A 42 -0.60 7.60 -0.47
N THR A 43 0.27 8.52 -0.88
CA THR A 43 0.82 8.55 -2.26
C THR A 43 2.19 7.87 -2.36
N THR A 44 2.73 7.42 -1.23
CA THR A 44 3.98 6.65 -1.13
C THR A 44 3.75 5.41 -0.26
N ASN A 45 4.57 4.38 -0.47
CA ASN A 45 4.48 3.15 0.30
C ASN A 45 4.92 3.37 1.75
N LEU A 46 4.27 2.67 2.67
CA LEU A 46 4.64 2.64 4.08
C LEU A 46 6.08 2.12 4.23
N ALA A 47 6.82 2.69 5.19
CA ALA A 47 8.22 2.32 5.42
C ALA A 47 8.58 2.29 6.92
N VAL A 48 7.57 2.11 7.77
CA VAL A 48 7.73 2.01 9.22
C VAL A 48 8.43 0.70 9.60
N LYS A 49 9.25 0.75 10.63
CA LYS A 49 10.02 -0.40 11.14
C LYS A 49 9.61 -0.81 12.55
N ARG A 50 8.60 -0.14 13.09
CA ARG A 50 8.01 -0.38 14.40
C ARG A 50 6.50 -0.42 14.32
N PHE A 51 5.89 -1.14 15.24
CA PHE A 51 4.46 -1.07 15.47
C PHE A 51 4.06 0.23 16.16
N LYS A 52 2.77 0.56 16.16
CA LYS A 52 2.24 1.76 16.85
C LYS A 52 2.65 1.89 18.31
N ASN A 53 2.83 0.75 19.00
CA ASN A 53 3.28 0.73 20.41
C ASN A 53 4.79 0.95 20.58
N GLY A 54 5.55 1.18 19.50
CA GLY A 54 6.98 1.42 19.50
C GLY A 54 7.86 0.17 19.44
N GLU A 55 7.28 -1.04 19.56
CA GLU A 55 8.04 -2.28 19.42
C GLU A 55 8.58 -2.47 18.01
N LYS A 56 9.83 -2.95 17.92
CA LYS A 56 10.47 -3.22 16.63
C LYS A 56 9.81 -4.40 15.92
N ILE A 57 9.61 -4.25 14.63
CA ILE A 57 9.25 -5.36 13.72
C ILE A 57 10.55 -6.04 13.32
N MET A 58 10.57 -7.37 13.27
CA MET A 58 11.73 -8.13 12.83
C MET A 58 12.16 -7.69 11.43
N GLN A 59 13.43 -7.31 11.28
CA GLN A 59 14.04 -7.13 9.97
C GLN A 59 14.64 -8.44 9.52
N ALA A 60 14.18 -9.02 8.43
CA ALA A 60 14.83 -10.16 7.80
C ALA A 60 15.90 -9.66 6.81
N GLN A 61 17.15 -10.01 7.08
CA GLN A 61 18.32 -9.58 6.29
C GLN A 61 18.78 -10.66 5.32
N SER A 62 18.27 -11.88 5.46
CA SER A 62 18.57 -13.01 4.57
C SER A 62 17.28 -13.73 4.12
N GLN A 63 17.46 -14.66 3.18
CA GLN A 63 16.35 -15.51 2.73
C GLN A 63 15.94 -16.50 3.81
N GLU A 64 16.89 -17.00 4.58
CA GLU A 64 16.67 -17.92 5.68
C GLU A 64 15.86 -17.25 6.79
N GLU A 65 16.22 -16.04 7.19
CA GLU A 65 15.49 -15.26 8.18
C GLU A 65 14.05 -14.93 7.71
N TRP A 66 13.89 -14.64 6.42
CA TRP A 66 12.56 -14.40 5.86
C TRP A 66 11.70 -15.65 5.86
N LYS A 67 12.24 -16.80 5.43
CA LYS A 67 11.57 -18.10 5.48
C LYS A 67 11.25 -18.51 6.91
N TYR A 68 12.17 -18.28 7.84
CA TYR A 68 11.94 -18.52 9.27
C TYR A 68 10.78 -17.69 9.80
N ALA A 69 10.75 -16.40 9.52
CA ALA A 69 9.66 -15.52 9.94
C ALA A 69 8.32 -15.99 9.36
N ALA A 70 8.29 -16.36 8.08
CA ALA A 70 7.08 -16.87 7.43
C ALA A 70 6.59 -18.18 8.06
N ALA A 71 7.47 -19.17 8.23
CA ALA A 71 7.13 -20.48 8.81
C ALA A 71 6.63 -20.39 10.26
N ASN A 72 7.12 -19.41 11.01
CA ASN A 72 6.74 -19.20 12.42
C ASN A 72 5.67 -18.11 12.59
N ARG A 73 5.09 -17.60 11.50
CA ARG A 73 4.07 -16.54 11.51
C ARG A 73 4.52 -15.28 12.26
N ILE A 74 5.83 -14.95 12.18
CA ILE A 74 6.42 -13.79 12.81
C ILE A 74 6.27 -12.58 11.87
N ALA A 75 5.77 -11.47 12.41
CA ALA A 75 5.73 -10.20 11.70
C ALA A 75 7.12 -9.75 11.30
N ALA A 76 7.35 -9.55 10.01
CA ALA A 76 8.66 -9.18 9.49
C ALA A 76 8.56 -8.19 8.33
N TRP A 77 9.65 -7.45 8.16
CA TRP A 77 9.90 -6.62 6.99
C TRP A 77 11.31 -6.89 6.44
N CYS A 78 11.51 -6.56 5.17
CA CYS A 78 12.82 -6.55 4.54
C CYS A 78 12.93 -5.39 3.55
N TYR A 79 14.14 -5.07 3.15
CA TYR A 79 14.35 -4.28 1.94
C TYR A 79 14.10 -5.13 0.69
N TYR A 80 13.65 -4.49 -0.38
CA TYR A 80 13.68 -5.15 -1.69
C TYR A 80 15.13 -5.43 -2.07
N ALA A 81 15.38 -6.60 -2.63
CA ALA A 81 16.70 -6.98 -3.15
C ALA A 81 16.53 -7.82 -4.41
N ASP A 82 17.45 -7.65 -5.33
CA ASP A 82 17.57 -8.43 -6.56
C ASP A 82 19.06 -8.64 -6.90
N GLU A 83 19.35 -9.15 -8.08
CA GLU A 83 20.71 -9.38 -8.57
C GLU A 83 21.58 -8.11 -8.68
N THR A 84 20.94 -6.92 -8.71
CA THR A 84 21.63 -5.63 -8.75
C THR A 84 21.98 -5.10 -7.36
N GLY A 85 21.44 -5.70 -6.31
CA GLY A 85 21.70 -5.36 -4.92
C GLY A 85 20.45 -5.06 -4.10
N VAL A 86 20.66 -4.42 -2.96
CA VAL A 86 19.58 -4.08 -2.00
C VAL A 86 19.10 -2.65 -2.23
N ASP A 87 17.79 -2.51 -2.49
CA ASP A 87 17.12 -1.20 -2.54
C ASP A 87 16.63 -0.79 -1.14
N MET A 88 17.46 -0.05 -0.42
CA MET A 88 17.15 0.44 0.92
C MET A 88 16.02 1.49 0.97
N THR A 89 15.47 1.89 -0.17
CA THR A 89 14.33 2.82 -0.25
C THR A 89 12.99 2.10 -0.26
N THR A 90 12.97 0.80 -0.58
CA THR A 90 11.78 -0.03 -0.69
C THR A 90 11.70 -1.02 0.46
N ILE A 91 10.66 -0.90 1.27
CA ILE A 91 10.34 -1.83 2.36
C ILE A 91 9.16 -2.70 1.93
N LEU A 92 9.31 -4.00 2.14
CA LEU A 92 8.30 -5.02 1.94
C LEU A 92 7.96 -5.67 3.28
N TYR A 93 6.69 -5.95 3.51
CA TYR A 93 6.18 -6.58 4.73
C TYR A 93 5.57 -7.93 4.41
N ASN A 94 5.70 -8.90 5.31
CA ASN A 94 4.85 -10.07 5.26
C ASN A 94 3.45 -9.73 5.84
N TRP A 95 2.45 -10.57 5.55
CA TRP A 95 1.10 -10.30 6.00
C TRP A 95 0.94 -10.39 7.53
N TYR A 96 1.82 -11.11 8.20
CA TYR A 96 1.83 -11.19 9.66
C TYR A 96 2.13 -9.82 10.30
N ALA A 97 2.93 -8.97 9.64
CA ALA A 97 3.10 -7.58 10.07
C ALA A 97 1.86 -6.73 9.80
N VAL A 98 1.18 -6.97 8.67
CA VAL A 98 -0.05 -6.25 8.27
C VAL A 98 -1.19 -6.51 9.24
N SER A 99 -1.35 -7.75 9.70
CA SER A 99 -2.45 -8.19 10.57
C SER A 99 -2.14 -8.12 12.06
N ASP A 100 -0.93 -7.70 12.43
CA ASP A 100 -0.51 -7.68 13.83
C ASP A 100 -1.35 -6.69 14.65
N LYS A 101 -1.87 -7.14 15.78
CA LYS A 101 -2.73 -6.35 16.68
C LYS A 101 -2.04 -5.12 17.27
N ARG A 102 -0.70 -5.08 17.28
CA ARG A 102 0.09 -3.91 17.70
C ARG A 102 -0.01 -2.75 16.71
N GLY A 103 -0.51 -3.02 15.50
CA GLY A 103 -0.83 -2.03 14.48
C GLY A 103 0.38 -1.55 13.69
N LEU A 104 0.33 -1.74 12.36
CA LEU A 104 1.38 -1.30 11.43
C LEU A 104 1.10 0.11 10.87
N ALA A 105 -0.16 0.44 10.60
CA ALA A 105 -0.54 1.70 9.98
C ALA A 105 -0.33 2.90 10.93
N PRO A 106 0.10 4.06 10.45
CA PRO A 106 0.18 5.29 11.24
C PRO A 106 -1.16 5.67 11.91
N SER A 107 -1.11 6.43 13.01
CA SER A 107 -2.33 6.88 13.70
C SER A 107 -3.24 7.69 12.79
N GLY A 108 -4.55 7.48 12.89
CA GLY A 108 -5.56 8.11 12.01
C GLY A 108 -5.63 7.48 10.61
N THR A 109 -5.01 6.29 10.44
CA THR A 109 -5.08 5.54 9.19
C THR A 109 -5.20 4.04 9.46
N HIS A 110 -5.61 3.32 8.43
CA HIS A 110 -5.62 1.86 8.42
C HIS A 110 -5.08 1.30 7.10
N ILE A 111 -4.68 0.03 7.12
CA ILE A 111 -4.36 -0.71 5.90
C ILE A 111 -5.68 -1.09 5.23
N PRO A 112 -5.89 -0.74 3.95
CA PRO A 112 -7.17 -0.97 3.30
C PRO A 112 -7.54 -2.45 3.23
N SER A 113 -8.83 -2.72 3.36
CA SER A 113 -9.41 -4.02 3.08
C SER A 113 -9.46 -4.29 1.58
N PHE A 114 -9.70 -5.54 1.20
CA PHE A 114 -9.99 -5.90 -0.18
C PHE A 114 -11.19 -5.13 -0.74
N GLY A 115 -12.25 -4.96 0.06
CA GLY A 115 -13.44 -4.18 -0.33
C GLY A 115 -13.16 -2.71 -0.60
N GLU A 116 -12.27 -2.08 0.17
CA GLU A 116 -11.88 -0.67 -0.05
C GLU A 116 -11.07 -0.51 -1.34
N TRP A 117 -10.20 -1.46 -1.66
CA TRP A 117 -9.51 -1.50 -2.95
C TRP A 117 -10.48 -1.71 -4.12
N SER A 118 -11.45 -2.63 -3.97
CA SER A 118 -12.49 -2.88 -4.97
C SER A 118 -13.36 -1.64 -5.19
N ALA A 119 -13.70 -0.91 -4.13
CA ALA A 119 -14.42 0.37 -4.22
C ALA A 119 -13.59 1.43 -4.95
N LEU A 120 -12.28 1.53 -4.67
CA LEU A 120 -11.39 2.42 -5.40
C LEU A 120 -11.37 2.07 -6.90
N ALA A 121 -11.18 0.80 -7.25
CA ALA A 121 -11.18 0.35 -8.63
C ALA A 121 -12.50 0.68 -9.35
N LYS A 122 -13.64 0.40 -8.71
CA LYS A 122 -14.97 0.75 -9.24
C LYS A 122 -15.10 2.25 -9.53
N ASN A 123 -14.65 3.09 -8.61
CA ASN A 123 -14.72 4.55 -8.74
C ASN A 123 -13.74 5.10 -9.79
N LEU A 124 -12.72 4.33 -10.16
CA LEU A 124 -11.78 4.66 -11.24
C LEU A 124 -12.27 4.19 -12.62
N GLY A 125 -13.45 3.57 -12.72
CA GLY A 125 -14.01 3.10 -14.00
C GLY A 125 -14.05 1.58 -14.15
N GLY A 126 -13.71 0.85 -13.08
CA GLY A 126 -13.70 -0.62 -13.05
C GLY A 126 -12.30 -1.20 -12.96
N ILE A 127 -12.24 -2.48 -12.62
CA ILE A 127 -10.99 -3.21 -12.42
C ILE A 127 -10.13 -3.26 -13.67
N GLU A 128 -10.76 -3.32 -14.85
CA GLU A 128 -10.12 -3.44 -16.17
C GLU A 128 -9.23 -2.24 -16.54
N VAL A 129 -9.46 -1.08 -15.93
CA VAL A 129 -8.72 0.16 -16.24
C VAL A 129 -8.01 0.74 -15.02
N ALA A 130 -8.39 0.30 -13.83
CA ALA A 130 -7.87 0.89 -12.59
C ALA A 130 -6.36 0.69 -12.44
N GLY A 131 -5.82 -0.43 -12.91
CA GLY A 131 -4.38 -0.70 -12.86
C GLY A 131 -3.59 0.34 -13.64
N GLY A 132 -3.98 0.65 -14.88
CA GLY A 132 -3.34 1.67 -15.70
C GLY A 132 -3.38 3.06 -15.06
N ILE A 133 -4.52 3.42 -14.45
CA ILE A 133 -4.73 4.71 -13.78
C ILE A 133 -3.86 4.83 -12.52
N LEU A 134 -3.70 3.77 -11.73
CA LEU A 134 -2.98 3.81 -10.45
C LEU A 134 -1.46 3.86 -10.60
N LYS A 135 -0.90 3.50 -11.75
CA LYS A 135 0.53 3.48 -12.03
C LYS A 135 1.15 4.87 -11.98
N SER A 136 2.39 4.96 -11.53
CA SER A 136 3.21 6.17 -11.70
C SER A 136 3.58 6.40 -13.17
N LYS A 137 3.80 7.64 -13.54
CA LYS A 137 4.22 8.02 -14.91
C LYS A 137 5.62 7.51 -15.28
N THR A 138 6.42 7.11 -14.31
CA THR A 138 7.81 6.72 -14.49
C THR A 138 8.17 5.51 -13.64
N GLY A 139 9.22 4.80 -14.06
CA GLY A 139 9.78 3.66 -13.33
C GLY A 139 9.30 2.31 -13.84
N TRP A 140 8.19 2.26 -14.58
CA TRP A 140 7.70 1.06 -15.24
C TRP A 140 8.53 0.77 -16.50
N GLU A 141 8.74 -0.50 -16.82
CA GLU A 141 9.26 -0.88 -18.14
C GLU A 141 8.33 -0.32 -19.22
N THR A 142 8.85 -0.13 -20.43
CA THR A 142 8.12 0.49 -21.52
C THR A 142 6.83 -0.27 -21.80
N SER A 143 5.71 0.37 -21.48
CA SER A 143 4.39 -0.22 -21.58
C SER A 143 3.45 0.82 -22.21
N GLN A 144 2.60 0.35 -23.13
CA GLN A 144 1.50 1.13 -23.67
C GLN A 144 0.31 1.23 -22.70
N HIS A 145 0.45 0.58 -21.54
CA HIS A 145 -0.59 0.38 -20.53
C HIS A 145 -0.50 1.41 -19.39
N LEU A 146 -0.15 2.65 -19.70
CA LEU A 146 -0.20 3.77 -18.76
C LEU A 146 -1.36 4.67 -19.16
N ILE A 147 -2.42 4.67 -18.38
CA ILE A 147 -3.53 5.60 -18.57
C ILE A 147 -3.13 6.90 -17.87
N ALA A 148 -2.75 7.90 -18.66
CA ALA A 148 -2.36 9.20 -18.11
C ALA A 148 -3.59 9.94 -17.57
N ASP A 149 -3.92 9.73 -16.32
CA ASP A 149 -4.85 10.59 -15.58
C ASP A 149 -4.05 11.68 -14.85
N PRO A 150 -4.13 12.95 -15.27
CA PRO A 150 -3.45 14.06 -14.59
C PRO A 150 -3.87 14.22 -13.12
N ALA A 151 -5.06 13.77 -12.78
CA ALA A 151 -5.59 13.78 -11.41
C ALA A 151 -5.10 12.57 -10.60
N ASN A 152 -4.44 11.61 -11.23
CA ASN A 152 -3.93 10.44 -10.52
C ASN A 152 -2.71 10.78 -9.69
N THR A 153 -2.96 10.86 -8.42
CA THR A 153 -1.94 11.10 -7.40
C THR A 153 -1.57 9.83 -6.62
N PHE A 154 -2.17 8.67 -6.97
CA PHE A 154 -1.82 7.41 -6.31
C PHE A 154 -0.34 7.06 -6.54
N ASN A 155 0.16 7.23 -7.78
CA ASN A 155 1.57 7.17 -8.11
C ASN A 155 2.25 5.85 -7.68
N ALA A 156 1.63 4.71 -8.00
CA ALA A 156 2.20 3.39 -7.71
C ALA A 156 3.45 3.13 -8.55
N LYS A 157 4.59 2.96 -7.90
CA LYS A 157 5.85 2.60 -8.55
C LYS A 157 6.04 1.10 -8.61
N PRO A 158 6.67 0.55 -9.66
CA PRO A 158 6.95 -0.87 -9.79
C PRO A 158 8.16 -1.26 -8.95
N VAL A 159 7.95 -1.36 -7.65
CA VAL A 159 9.02 -1.59 -6.67
C VAL A 159 9.39 -3.07 -6.48
N GLY A 160 8.66 -3.97 -7.17
CA GLY A 160 8.86 -5.41 -7.03
C GLY A 160 8.14 -6.01 -5.83
N SER A 161 8.41 -7.28 -5.59
CA SER A 161 7.79 -8.11 -4.55
C SER A 161 8.75 -9.19 -4.09
N ARG A 162 8.47 -9.84 -2.96
CA ARG A 162 9.20 -11.00 -2.46
C ARG A 162 8.28 -12.19 -2.30
N TYR A 163 8.68 -13.36 -2.80
CA TYR A 163 7.90 -14.60 -2.71
C TYR A 163 8.68 -15.68 -1.96
N ILE A 164 8.03 -16.35 -0.99
CA ILE A 164 8.70 -17.33 -0.12
C ILE A 164 8.95 -18.69 -0.78
N TYR A 165 8.11 -19.05 -1.77
CA TYR A 165 8.14 -20.38 -2.40
C TYR A 165 9.01 -20.43 -3.65
N LEU A 166 9.54 -19.30 -4.12
CA LEU A 166 10.43 -19.30 -5.25
C LEU A 166 11.83 -19.62 -4.75
N ASP A 167 12.44 -20.63 -5.37
CA ASP A 167 13.77 -21.13 -5.00
C ASP A 167 14.82 -20.02 -4.94
N ALA A 168 15.83 -20.20 -4.08
CA ALA A 168 16.95 -19.27 -3.95
C ALA A 168 17.75 -19.07 -5.25
N SER A 169 17.62 -19.99 -6.22
CA SER A 169 18.14 -19.82 -7.58
C SER A 169 17.24 -18.98 -8.46
N ALA A 170 15.93 -18.91 -8.15
CA ALA A 170 15.00 -17.96 -8.69
C ALA A 170 14.97 -16.75 -7.75
N ASN A 171 16.09 -16.07 -7.64
CA ASN A 171 16.24 -14.86 -6.86
C ASN A 171 15.03 -13.95 -7.12
N TRP A 172 14.01 -14.02 -6.21
CA TRP A 172 12.99 -12.99 -6.16
C TRP A 172 12.15 -12.86 -7.44
N LEU A 173 11.54 -13.96 -7.96
CA LEU A 173 10.98 -13.94 -9.30
C LEU A 173 12.02 -13.43 -10.32
N ASP A 174 13.06 -14.19 -10.54
CA ASP A 174 14.11 -13.93 -11.55
C ASP A 174 14.85 -12.59 -11.47
N GLY A 175 14.88 -11.96 -10.28
CA GLY A 175 15.59 -10.67 -10.09
C GLY A 175 15.07 -9.51 -10.94
N LYS A 176 13.85 -9.61 -11.49
CA LYS A 176 13.33 -8.69 -12.52
C LYS A 176 11.94 -8.16 -12.21
N SER A 177 11.48 -8.26 -10.98
CA SER A 177 10.14 -7.74 -10.63
C SER A 177 10.10 -6.21 -10.47
N LYS A 178 11.22 -5.58 -10.12
CA LYS A 178 11.35 -4.12 -10.11
C LYS A 178 11.31 -3.59 -11.53
N GLY A 179 10.53 -2.57 -11.77
CA GLY A 179 10.23 -2.07 -13.11
C GLY A 179 9.00 -2.70 -13.74
N LYS A 180 8.63 -3.93 -13.35
CA LYS A 180 7.51 -4.68 -13.96
C LYS A 180 6.30 -4.82 -13.07
N TYR A 181 6.49 -5.06 -11.77
CA TYR A 181 5.40 -5.41 -10.86
C TYR A 181 5.49 -4.61 -9.57
N THR A 182 4.32 -4.42 -8.95
CA THR A 182 4.20 -4.07 -7.54
C THR A 182 2.94 -4.70 -6.99
N ASN A 183 3.02 -5.20 -5.75
CA ASN A 183 1.88 -5.74 -5.04
C ASN A 183 1.68 -4.98 -3.73
N PHE A 184 0.42 -4.86 -3.34
CA PHE A 184 0.00 -4.23 -2.09
C PHE A 184 -0.78 -5.23 -1.26
N TRP A 185 -0.39 -5.42 -0.01
CA TRP A 185 -1.21 -6.16 0.94
C TRP A 185 -2.51 -5.42 1.21
N THR A 186 -3.57 -6.19 1.33
CA THR A 186 -4.79 -5.76 2.01
C THR A 186 -4.79 -6.31 3.45
N ARG A 187 -5.64 -5.77 4.33
CA ARG A 187 -5.84 -6.35 5.67
C ARG A 187 -6.76 -7.57 5.68
N SER A 188 -7.32 -7.94 4.53
CA SER A 188 -8.27 -9.05 4.41
C SER A 188 -7.56 -10.38 4.19
N SER A 189 -7.84 -11.38 5.05
CA SER A 189 -7.47 -12.77 4.81
C SER A 189 -8.45 -13.42 3.83
N ILE A 190 -8.01 -14.47 3.13
CA ILE A 190 -8.89 -15.24 2.24
C ILE A 190 -10.03 -15.85 3.08
N ASN A 191 -11.25 -15.76 2.56
CA ASN A 191 -12.49 -16.23 3.19
C ASN A 191 -12.74 -15.68 4.61
N ASN A 192 -12.11 -14.55 4.97
CA ASN A 192 -12.08 -14.01 6.34
C ASN A 192 -11.51 -14.98 7.38
N ASP A 193 -10.79 -16.01 6.95
CA ASP A 193 -10.14 -16.97 7.83
C ASP A 193 -8.72 -16.53 8.16
N THR A 194 -8.51 -16.09 9.41
CA THR A 194 -7.19 -15.68 9.89
C THR A 194 -6.20 -16.84 9.97
N ASN A 195 -6.67 -18.09 10.01
CA ASN A 195 -5.83 -19.29 10.02
C ASN A 195 -5.40 -19.71 8.62
N SER A 196 -6.08 -19.24 7.56
CA SER A 196 -5.64 -19.44 6.17
C SER A 196 -4.17 -19.04 6.01
N GLU A 197 -3.43 -19.75 5.20
CA GLU A 197 -2.05 -19.40 4.83
C GLU A 197 -2.01 -18.28 3.77
N HIS A 198 -3.16 -17.81 3.28
CA HIS A 198 -3.30 -16.84 2.21
C HIS A 198 -4.06 -15.59 2.65
N ALA A 199 -3.73 -14.47 2.00
CA ALA A 199 -4.41 -13.19 2.20
C ALA A 199 -4.56 -12.45 0.88
N HIS A 200 -5.58 -11.58 0.77
CA HIS A 200 -5.81 -10.78 -0.42
C HIS A 200 -4.71 -9.73 -0.64
N ARG A 201 -4.29 -9.62 -1.87
CA ARG A 201 -3.40 -8.57 -2.37
C ARG A 201 -4.02 -7.84 -3.56
N MET A 202 -3.47 -6.70 -3.90
CA MET A 202 -3.73 -5.99 -5.16
C MET A 202 -2.42 -5.82 -5.91
N GLY A 203 -2.41 -6.24 -7.17
CA GLY A 203 -1.22 -6.21 -8.02
C GLY A 203 -1.35 -5.21 -9.17
N LEU A 204 -0.22 -4.67 -9.58
CA LEU A 204 -0.06 -3.87 -10.79
C LEU A 204 1.08 -4.46 -11.60
N ALA A 205 0.88 -4.62 -12.90
CA ALA A 205 1.91 -5.11 -13.83
C ALA A 205 2.10 -4.12 -14.98
N TYR A 206 3.33 -4.08 -15.53
CA TYR A 206 3.71 -3.12 -16.56
C TYR A 206 2.94 -3.28 -17.87
N ASP A 207 2.51 -4.50 -18.17
CA ASP A 207 1.96 -4.96 -19.46
C ASP A 207 0.43 -5.09 -19.49
N VAL A 208 -0.27 -4.67 -18.44
CA VAL A 208 -1.73 -4.72 -18.36
C VAL A 208 -2.32 -3.45 -17.75
N ASP A 209 -3.57 -3.12 -18.12
CA ASP A 209 -4.31 -1.97 -17.58
C ASP A 209 -5.17 -2.33 -16.38
N TYR A 210 -5.53 -3.59 -16.23
CA TYR A 210 -6.37 -4.02 -15.13
C TYR A 210 -5.60 -4.06 -13.80
N LEU A 211 -6.32 -3.89 -12.71
CA LEU A 211 -5.83 -4.13 -11.37
C LEU A 211 -5.94 -5.64 -11.10
N ILE A 212 -4.81 -6.27 -10.81
CA ILE A 212 -4.76 -7.71 -10.54
C ILE A 212 -5.30 -7.93 -9.13
N ASP A 213 -6.47 -8.53 -9.04
CA ASP A 213 -7.08 -8.99 -7.80
C ASP A 213 -7.13 -10.53 -7.74
N ASP A 214 -7.66 -11.06 -6.66
CA ASP A 214 -7.69 -12.50 -6.41
C ASP A 214 -9.06 -13.11 -6.74
N LEU A 215 -9.93 -12.43 -7.51
CA LEU A 215 -11.29 -12.87 -7.80
C LEU A 215 -11.37 -13.92 -8.91
N ASP A 216 -10.28 -14.16 -9.61
CA ASP A 216 -10.19 -15.15 -10.70
C ASP A 216 -10.06 -16.61 -10.24
N GLY A 217 -10.19 -16.86 -8.93
CA GLY A 217 -9.99 -18.18 -8.33
C GLY A 217 -8.55 -18.50 -7.95
N SER A 218 -7.61 -17.55 -8.13
CA SER A 218 -6.21 -17.70 -7.73
C SER A 218 -5.95 -17.37 -6.28
N ALA A 219 -6.99 -17.11 -5.50
CA ALA A 219 -6.90 -16.63 -4.11
C ALA A 219 -6.02 -17.51 -3.20
N GLU A 220 -5.98 -18.82 -3.44
CA GLU A 220 -5.13 -19.78 -2.71
C GLU A 220 -3.79 -20.05 -3.43
N SER A 221 -3.43 -19.24 -4.42
CA SER A 221 -2.17 -19.42 -5.13
C SER A 221 -0.98 -19.03 -4.23
N ILE A 222 0.20 -19.56 -4.57
CA ILE A 222 1.46 -19.19 -3.91
C ILE A 222 1.73 -17.68 -3.94
N LEU A 223 1.10 -16.95 -4.89
CA LEU A 223 1.23 -15.51 -5.02
C LEU A 223 0.58 -14.75 -3.86
N ASN A 224 -0.37 -15.36 -3.16
CA ASN A 224 -1.12 -14.78 -2.05
C ASN A 224 -0.68 -15.30 -0.69
N ALA A 225 0.36 -16.11 -0.61
CA ALA A 225 0.88 -16.65 0.64
C ALA A 225 1.26 -15.54 1.61
N LYS A 226 0.78 -15.59 2.85
CA LYS A 226 1.02 -14.60 3.91
C LYS A 226 2.49 -14.34 4.21
N GLY A 227 3.36 -15.29 3.90
CA GLY A 227 4.79 -15.14 4.02
C GLY A 227 5.44 -14.30 2.91
N ASN A 228 4.73 -13.99 1.84
CA ASN A 228 5.28 -13.13 0.78
C ASN A 228 5.53 -11.71 1.30
N GLY A 229 6.40 -10.98 0.62
CA GLY A 229 6.74 -9.59 0.95
C GLY A 229 6.17 -8.64 -0.08
N PHE A 230 5.23 -7.78 0.35
CA PHE A 230 4.60 -6.79 -0.50
C PHE A 230 4.63 -5.41 0.15
N SER A 231 4.40 -4.39 -0.67
CA SER A 231 4.21 -3.02 -0.22
C SER A 231 2.91 -2.86 0.58
N VAL A 232 2.84 -1.80 1.36
CA VAL A 232 1.63 -1.38 2.08
C VAL A 232 1.36 0.08 1.77
N ARG A 233 0.09 0.41 1.55
CA ARG A 233 -0.42 1.79 1.53
C ARG A 233 -1.60 1.90 2.47
N CYS A 234 -1.69 3.03 3.16
CA CYS A 234 -2.77 3.27 4.10
C CYS A 234 -3.79 4.26 3.55
N VAL A 235 -5.00 4.13 4.06
CA VAL A 235 -6.14 5.04 3.86
C VAL A 235 -6.36 5.80 5.16
N VAL A 236 -6.69 7.09 5.06
CA VAL A 236 -7.03 7.91 6.23
C VAL A 236 -8.40 7.48 6.75
N ASP A 237 -8.50 7.34 8.06
CA ASP A 237 -9.77 7.03 8.71
C ASP A 237 -10.76 8.17 8.47
N VAL A 238 -11.96 7.83 8.04
CA VAL A 238 -13.07 8.81 7.99
C VAL A 238 -13.48 9.05 9.43
N LEU A 239 -13.31 10.27 9.92
CA LEU A 239 -13.85 10.65 11.22
C LEU A 239 -15.36 10.51 11.21
N PRO A 240 -15.96 9.90 12.24
CA PRO A 240 -17.40 9.75 12.34
C PRO A 240 -18.15 11.07 12.43
#